data_a4d77cb75172e9d08f26aa669ed5a89f
#
_entry.id   a4d77cb75172e9d08f26aa669ed5a89f
#
_cell.length_a   1.000
_cell.length_b   1.000
_cell.length_c   1.000
_cell.angle_alpha   90.00
_cell.angle_beta   90.00
_cell.angle_gamma   90.00
#
_symmetry.space_group_name_H-M   'P 1'
#
loop_
_entity.id
_entity.type
_entity.pdbx_description
1 polymer ?
#
loop_
_entity_poly.entity_id
_entity_poly.type
_entity_poly.pdbx_seq_one_letter_code
_entity_poly.pdbx_strand_id
1 'polypeptide(L)'
;MPRQPELFPRAPAPAAPPGRAPLAERMRPRRIDEFVGQQHLLGPGRVLREMLEGGQAESLILWGPPGTGKTTLAHLLAAASGAHAVSFSAVLQGVKELRQVVEEAESELRRSGRPTVLFVDEIHRFNKAQQDAFLPHVEAGTVTLIGATTENPSFELIPPLLSRTRVLVLEPLTEDEVGAVVDRALADTERGLGSARLTLAPEARAFLVAHAQGDARVALNTLELAARLARGRRTRALDLPLLEEAAQQRALRYDKAGEEHYNVISAFIKSLRGGDPDAAVYWMMRMLEAGEDPLFVARRMVIFAAEDVGNAEPQALQVAVAAKDAVHFVGLPEGRIPLAQAATFLATCPKSNASYHAMLAAAEDVRQAGPLPVPLHLRNAPTPLMKGLGYGAGYLYPHDYEDTVVEQDYLPERLRAWRARRAPTEKTPPR
;
A
#
# COMPACT_ATOMS: atom_id res chain seq x y z
N MET A 1 36.51 2.32 35.66
CA MET A 1 36.46 3.31 34.57
C MET A 1 35.28 4.24 34.82
N PRO A 2 35.47 5.55 34.86
CA PRO A 2 34.40 6.49 35.20
C PRO A 2 33.39 6.62 34.07
N ARG A 3 32.09 6.61 34.41
CA ARG A 3 30.96 6.89 33.52
C ARG A 3 31.08 8.35 33.03
N GLN A 4 31.04 8.56 31.71
CA GLN A 4 30.87 9.88 31.14
C GLN A 4 29.49 10.42 31.49
N PRO A 5 29.39 11.71 31.89
CA PRO A 5 28.11 12.31 32.20
C PRO A 5 27.29 12.47 30.91
N GLU A 6 26.04 12.03 30.95
CA GLU A 6 25.05 12.34 29.92
C GLU A 6 24.83 13.85 29.90
N LEU A 7 25.42 14.50 28.92
CA LEU A 7 25.12 15.87 28.55
C LEU A 7 23.81 15.87 27.76
N PHE A 8 22.82 16.49 28.34
CA PHE A 8 21.46 16.84 27.87
C PHE A 8 20.35 15.82 28.19
N PRO A 9 19.48 16.14 29.15
CA PRO A 9 18.15 15.60 29.19
C PRO A 9 17.44 16.09 27.91
N ARG A 10 16.94 15.15 27.06
CA ARG A 10 16.07 15.51 25.94
C ARG A 10 14.76 16.05 26.53
N ALA A 11 14.69 17.35 26.70
CA ALA A 11 13.43 18.02 26.85
C ALA A 11 12.56 17.71 25.62
N PRO A 12 11.22 17.55 25.75
CA PRO A 12 10.34 17.49 24.63
C PRO A 12 10.67 18.65 23.70
N ALA A 13 10.78 18.38 22.39
CA ALA A 13 11.10 19.43 21.43
C ALA A 13 10.21 20.63 21.68
N PRO A 14 10.77 21.86 21.83
CA PRO A 14 9.96 23.02 22.15
C PRO A 14 8.88 23.15 21.09
N ALA A 15 7.63 23.22 21.52
CA ALA A 15 6.50 23.50 20.63
C ALA A 15 6.88 24.73 19.79
N ALA A 16 6.79 24.57 18.45
CA ALA A 16 7.11 25.69 17.56
C ALA A 16 6.31 26.91 18.00
N PRO A 17 6.92 28.13 18.05
CA PRO A 17 6.23 29.32 18.52
C PRO A 17 4.92 29.48 17.74
N PRO A 18 3.83 29.92 18.38
CA PRO A 18 2.54 30.09 17.77
C PRO A 18 2.67 30.97 16.53
N GLY A 19 2.32 30.42 15.32
CA GLY A 19 2.45 31.08 14.04
C GLY A 19 3.49 30.48 13.07
N ARG A 20 4.39 29.59 13.50
CA ARG A 20 5.33 28.88 12.61
C ARG A 20 4.86 27.47 12.16
N ALA A 21 3.94 26.84 12.88
CA ALA A 21 3.39 25.55 12.48
C ALA A 21 2.52 25.69 11.23
N PRO A 22 2.52 24.69 10.31
CA PRO A 22 1.66 24.68 9.14
C PRO A 22 0.17 24.80 9.53
N LEU A 23 -0.66 25.41 8.66
CA LEU A 23 -2.09 25.59 8.91
C LEU A 23 -2.80 24.26 9.23
N ALA A 24 -2.46 23.20 8.51
CA ALA A 24 -3.01 21.87 8.76
C ALA A 24 -2.74 21.35 10.18
N GLU A 25 -1.59 21.68 10.77
CA GLU A 25 -1.27 21.31 12.15
C GLU A 25 -2.00 22.22 13.15
N ARG A 26 -2.06 23.52 12.90
CA ARG A 26 -2.75 24.48 13.76
C ARG A 26 -4.26 24.23 13.83
N MET A 27 -4.86 23.83 12.69
CA MET A 27 -6.29 23.54 12.55
C MET A 27 -6.67 22.12 12.99
N ARG A 28 -5.72 21.32 13.49
CA ARG A 28 -6.01 19.96 13.97
C ARG A 28 -7.09 20.02 15.06
N PRO A 29 -8.19 19.25 14.91
CA PRO A 29 -9.23 19.13 15.93
C PRO A 29 -8.68 18.77 17.30
N ARG A 30 -9.11 19.50 18.33
CA ARG A 30 -8.74 19.29 19.74
C ARG A 30 -9.85 18.59 20.53
N ARG A 31 -11.07 18.57 19.98
CA ARG A 31 -12.28 17.97 20.55
C ARG A 31 -13.05 17.26 19.45
N ILE A 32 -13.90 16.32 19.84
CA ILE A 32 -14.66 15.52 18.90
C ILE A 32 -15.63 16.37 18.06
N ASP A 33 -16.22 17.40 18.62
CA ASP A 33 -17.14 18.33 17.95
C ASP A 33 -16.44 19.20 16.88
N GLU A 34 -15.11 19.31 16.93
CA GLU A 34 -14.33 19.93 15.87
C GLU A 34 -14.00 18.95 14.73
N PHE A 35 -14.20 17.65 14.94
CA PHE A 35 -13.85 16.64 13.93
C PHE A 35 -14.90 16.60 12.83
N VAL A 36 -14.46 16.70 11.58
CA VAL A 36 -15.34 16.68 10.40
C VAL A 36 -15.25 15.33 9.72
N GLY A 37 -16.42 14.79 9.32
CA GLY A 37 -16.52 13.52 8.61
C GLY A 37 -16.53 12.29 9.50
N GLN A 38 -16.36 11.12 8.87
CA GLN A 38 -16.32 9.79 9.50
C GLN A 38 -17.59 9.46 10.32
N GLN A 39 -18.76 9.87 9.87
CA GLN A 39 -20.03 9.68 10.60
C GLN A 39 -20.35 8.21 10.87
N HIS A 40 -19.91 7.29 10.01
CA HIS A 40 -20.03 5.85 10.19
C HIS A 40 -19.26 5.31 11.39
N LEU A 41 -18.22 6.05 11.87
CA LEU A 41 -17.42 5.72 13.05
C LEU A 41 -17.73 6.61 14.26
N LEU A 42 -18.07 7.88 14.02
CA LEU A 42 -18.23 8.93 15.03
C LEU A 42 -19.68 9.37 15.25
N GLY A 43 -20.64 8.85 14.48
CA GLY A 43 -22.06 9.12 14.70
C GLY A 43 -22.54 8.62 16.06
N PRO A 44 -23.75 9.00 16.50
CA PRO A 44 -24.34 8.54 17.75
C PRO A 44 -24.38 7.01 17.85
N GLY A 45 -23.92 6.42 18.95
CA GLY A 45 -23.87 4.98 19.18
C GLY A 45 -22.83 4.24 18.33
N ARG A 46 -21.88 4.94 17.72
CA ARG A 46 -20.82 4.33 16.95
C ARG A 46 -19.56 4.09 17.81
N VAL A 47 -18.78 3.10 17.39
CA VAL A 47 -17.70 2.54 18.20
C VAL A 47 -16.66 3.59 18.65
N LEU A 48 -16.20 4.47 17.76
CA LEU A 48 -15.23 5.51 18.15
C LEU A 48 -15.88 6.59 19.03
N ARG A 49 -17.15 6.88 18.82
CA ARG A 49 -17.91 7.82 19.65
C ARG A 49 -18.01 7.32 21.09
N GLU A 50 -18.41 6.07 21.26
CA GLU A 50 -18.51 5.41 22.57
C GLU A 50 -17.16 5.36 23.30
N MET A 51 -16.07 5.05 22.58
CA MET A 51 -14.72 5.06 23.15
C MET A 51 -14.31 6.45 23.64
N LEU A 52 -14.59 7.49 22.85
CA LEU A 52 -14.26 8.87 23.20
C LEU A 52 -15.08 9.38 24.39
N GLU A 53 -16.37 9.09 24.43
CA GLU A 53 -17.29 9.50 25.52
C GLU A 53 -17.07 8.67 26.79
N GLY A 54 -16.78 7.36 26.63
CA GLY A 54 -16.49 6.46 27.72
C GLY A 54 -15.08 6.58 28.32
N GLY A 55 -14.20 7.34 27.69
CA GLY A 55 -12.82 7.51 28.14
C GLY A 55 -12.00 6.21 28.13
N GLN A 56 -12.38 5.25 27.28
CA GLN A 56 -11.67 3.97 27.18
C GLN A 56 -11.06 3.83 25.78
N ALA A 57 -9.74 3.72 25.73
CA ALA A 57 -9.03 3.42 24.49
C ALA A 57 -8.78 1.92 24.37
N GLU A 58 -9.22 1.31 23.28
CA GLU A 58 -8.87 -0.07 22.89
C GLU A 58 -7.73 -0.05 21.87
N SER A 59 -7.08 -1.20 21.68
CA SER A 59 -6.08 -1.34 20.63
C SER A 59 -6.74 -1.36 19.25
N LEU A 60 -6.31 -0.42 18.37
CA LEU A 60 -6.93 -0.12 17.09
C LEU A 60 -5.90 -0.05 15.97
N ILE A 61 -6.36 -0.36 14.76
CA ILE A 61 -5.68 0.01 13.52
C ILE A 61 -6.60 0.96 12.76
N LEU A 62 -6.17 2.21 12.58
CA LEU A 62 -6.86 3.22 11.78
C LEU A 62 -6.33 3.17 10.35
N TRP A 63 -7.14 2.67 9.44
CA TRP A 63 -6.80 2.49 8.03
C TRP A 63 -7.59 3.43 7.14
N GLY A 64 -6.92 4.06 6.18
CA GLY A 64 -7.55 4.91 5.17
C GLY A 64 -6.59 5.89 4.50
N PRO A 65 -7.05 6.65 3.49
CA PRO A 65 -6.24 7.57 2.71
C PRO A 65 -5.58 8.67 3.57
N PRO A 66 -4.55 9.35 3.05
CA PRO A 66 -3.96 10.51 3.72
C PRO A 66 -5.00 11.61 4.00
N GLY A 67 -4.80 12.39 5.04
CA GLY A 67 -5.63 13.56 5.35
C GLY A 67 -7.03 13.29 5.91
N THR A 68 -7.42 12.03 6.12
CA THR A 68 -8.74 11.61 6.66
C THR A 68 -8.88 11.75 8.18
N GLY A 69 -7.79 12.12 8.89
CA GLY A 69 -7.84 12.38 10.33
C GLY A 69 -7.34 11.25 11.23
N LYS A 70 -6.67 10.19 10.72
CA LYS A 70 -6.15 9.06 11.53
C LYS A 70 -5.33 9.52 12.74
N THR A 71 -4.29 10.31 12.52
CA THR A 71 -3.44 10.86 13.59
C THR A 71 -4.23 11.73 14.56
N THR A 72 -5.20 12.49 14.08
CA THR A 72 -6.08 13.32 14.91
C THR A 72 -6.95 12.46 15.82
N LEU A 73 -7.57 11.42 15.29
CA LEU A 73 -8.38 10.49 16.09
C LEU A 73 -7.56 9.78 17.16
N ALA A 74 -6.33 9.36 16.83
CA ALA A 74 -5.43 8.74 17.80
C ALA A 74 -5.14 9.70 18.99
N HIS A 75 -4.87 10.97 18.70
CA HIS A 75 -4.66 11.98 19.75
C HIS A 75 -5.92 12.26 20.58
N LEU A 76 -7.09 12.33 19.93
CA LEU A 76 -8.36 12.50 20.63
C LEU A 76 -8.67 11.34 21.56
N LEU A 77 -8.47 10.09 21.11
CA LEU A 77 -8.66 8.88 21.92
C LEU A 77 -7.71 8.85 23.14
N ALA A 78 -6.43 9.16 22.91
CA ALA A 78 -5.45 9.20 23.98
C ALA A 78 -5.80 10.31 25.01
N ALA A 79 -6.25 11.47 24.54
CA ALA A 79 -6.67 12.57 25.43
C ALA A 79 -7.94 12.21 26.22
N ALA A 80 -8.94 11.59 25.58
CA ALA A 80 -10.19 11.18 26.22
C ALA A 80 -9.99 10.12 27.28
N SER A 81 -9.08 9.15 27.05
CA SER A 81 -8.78 8.08 28.02
C SER A 81 -7.95 8.55 29.23
N GLY A 82 -7.45 9.78 29.25
CA GLY A 82 -6.54 10.25 30.28
C GLY A 82 -5.20 9.50 30.32
N ALA A 83 -4.92 8.65 29.36
CA ALA A 83 -3.71 7.84 29.28
C ALA A 83 -2.46 8.69 29.03
N HIS A 84 -1.30 8.11 29.36
CA HIS A 84 -0.03 8.65 28.91
C HIS A 84 0.14 8.39 27.41
N ALA A 85 0.16 9.44 26.58
CA ALA A 85 0.28 9.30 25.13
C ALA A 85 1.74 9.31 24.69
N VAL A 86 2.18 8.26 24.01
CA VAL A 86 3.51 8.15 23.40
C VAL A 86 3.35 8.01 21.90
N SER A 87 4.01 8.88 21.13
CA SER A 87 4.05 8.77 19.68
C SER A 87 5.31 8.06 19.23
N PHE A 88 5.16 7.04 18.41
CA PHE A 88 6.24 6.22 17.90
C PHE A 88 6.26 6.27 16.36
N SER A 89 7.41 6.57 15.79
CA SER A 89 7.58 6.63 14.33
C SER A 89 8.25 5.37 13.81
N ALA A 90 7.56 4.62 12.96
CA ALA A 90 8.11 3.43 12.31
C ALA A 90 9.32 3.72 11.40
N VAL A 91 9.48 4.97 10.96
CA VAL A 91 10.58 5.39 10.08
C VAL A 91 11.88 5.66 10.85
N LEU A 92 11.77 6.13 12.10
CA LEU A 92 12.90 6.66 12.87
C LEU A 92 13.33 5.77 14.05
N GLN A 93 12.48 4.81 14.45
CA GLN A 93 12.63 4.08 15.71
C GLN A 93 12.53 2.57 15.46
N GLY A 94 13.30 1.81 16.22
CA GLY A 94 13.38 0.35 16.09
C GLY A 94 12.95 -0.40 17.36
N VAL A 95 13.26 -1.69 17.42
CA VAL A 95 12.90 -2.58 18.56
C VAL A 95 13.52 -2.11 19.88
N LYS A 96 14.69 -1.48 19.85
CA LYS A 96 15.36 -0.99 21.05
C LYS A 96 14.59 0.16 21.70
N GLU A 97 14.15 1.09 20.88
CA GLU A 97 13.34 2.24 21.34
C GLU A 97 11.96 1.78 21.80
N LEU A 98 11.38 0.76 21.15
CA LEU A 98 10.14 0.16 21.58
C LEU A 98 10.25 -0.43 23.00
N ARG A 99 11.31 -1.18 23.31
CA ARG A 99 11.55 -1.73 24.64
C ARG A 99 11.62 -0.63 25.69
N GLN A 100 12.30 0.46 25.39
CA GLN A 100 12.37 1.60 26.29
C GLN A 100 11.01 2.20 26.58
N VAL A 101 10.17 2.39 25.54
CA VAL A 101 8.79 2.89 25.69
C VAL A 101 7.96 1.95 26.56
N VAL A 102 8.12 0.63 26.39
CA VAL A 102 7.41 -0.35 27.21
C VAL A 102 7.85 -0.31 28.68
N GLU A 103 9.15 -0.24 28.95
CA GLU A 103 9.68 -0.09 30.31
C GLU A 103 9.17 1.19 30.98
N GLU A 104 9.10 2.29 30.25
CA GLU A 104 8.50 3.56 30.69
C GLU A 104 7.00 3.39 30.98
N ALA A 105 6.25 2.71 30.09
CA ALA A 105 4.83 2.44 30.25
C ALA A 105 4.54 1.59 31.50
N GLU A 106 5.31 0.52 31.74
CA GLU A 106 5.21 -0.30 32.94
C GLU A 106 5.53 0.50 34.22
N SER A 107 6.55 1.35 34.16
CA SER A 107 6.92 2.19 35.29
C SER A 107 5.81 3.22 35.60
N GLU A 108 5.21 3.84 34.56
CA GLU A 108 4.13 4.80 34.72
C GLU A 108 2.87 4.12 35.27
N LEU A 109 2.52 2.94 34.75
CA LEU A 109 1.38 2.16 35.26
C LEU A 109 1.55 1.81 36.75
N ARG A 110 2.76 1.36 37.16
CA ARG A 110 3.04 1.05 38.56
C ARG A 110 3.02 2.28 39.48
N ARG A 111 3.49 3.41 38.98
CA ARG A 111 3.64 4.66 39.78
C ARG A 111 2.33 5.42 39.93
N SER A 112 1.56 5.54 38.87
CA SER A 112 0.39 6.44 38.80
C SER A 112 -0.93 5.71 38.53
N GLY A 113 -0.89 4.39 38.21
CA GLY A 113 -2.06 3.65 37.72
C GLY A 113 -2.53 4.08 36.34
N ARG A 114 -1.76 4.90 35.65
CA ARG A 114 -2.12 5.52 34.36
C ARG A 114 -1.71 4.62 33.20
N PRO A 115 -2.65 4.18 32.34
CA PRO A 115 -2.32 3.36 31.17
C PRO A 115 -1.55 4.20 30.13
N THR A 116 -0.83 3.51 29.25
CA THR A 116 -0.11 4.16 28.14
C THR A 116 -0.77 3.82 26.81
N VAL A 117 -1.11 4.85 26.05
CA VAL A 117 -1.50 4.72 24.62
C VAL A 117 -0.27 4.96 23.77
N LEU A 118 0.10 3.92 23.01
CA LEU A 118 1.18 3.98 22.05
C LEU A 118 0.61 4.22 20.66
N PHE A 119 0.80 5.41 20.12
CA PHE A 119 0.42 5.75 18.76
C PHE A 119 1.58 5.46 17.81
N VAL A 120 1.33 4.60 16.80
CA VAL A 120 2.31 4.23 15.76
C VAL A 120 1.81 4.72 14.41
N ASP A 121 2.45 5.77 13.89
CA ASP A 121 2.15 6.26 12.53
C ASP A 121 2.87 5.40 11.49
N GLU A 122 2.18 5.14 10.37
CA GLU A 122 2.66 4.29 9.28
C GLU A 122 3.15 2.90 9.75
N ILE A 123 2.32 2.23 10.56
CA ILE A 123 2.66 0.95 11.20
C ILE A 123 3.07 -0.15 10.21
N HIS A 124 2.62 -0.08 8.95
CA HIS A 124 3.00 -0.99 7.87
C HIS A 124 4.51 -0.96 7.54
N ARG A 125 5.24 0.08 7.94
CA ARG A 125 6.69 0.19 7.73
C ARG A 125 7.51 -0.69 8.68
N PHE A 126 6.89 -1.26 9.70
CA PHE A 126 7.54 -2.24 10.55
C PHE A 126 7.64 -3.60 9.84
N ASN A 127 8.81 -4.22 9.92
CA ASN A 127 8.95 -5.62 9.53
C ASN A 127 8.24 -6.55 10.52
N LYS A 128 8.07 -7.81 10.12
CA LYS A 128 7.34 -8.82 10.94
C LYS A 128 7.90 -8.96 12.35
N ALA A 129 9.23 -8.98 12.52
CA ALA A 129 9.86 -9.11 13.83
C ALA A 129 9.61 -7.88 14.74
N GLN A 130 9.52 -6.68 14.14
CA GLN A 130 9.16 -5.47 14.86
C GLN A 130 7.69 -5.48 15.28
N GLN A 131 6.80 -5.97 14.40
CA GLN A 131 5.38 -6.13 14.72
C GLN A 131 5.17 -7.18 15.82
N ASP A 132 5.88 -8.31 15.77
CA ASP A 132 5.85 -9.34 16.81
C ASP A 132 6.25 -8.80 18.19
N ALA A 133 7.17 -7.84 18.24
CA ALA A 133 7.63 -7.24 19.49
C ALA A 133 6.54 -6.45 20.24
N PHE A 134 5.44 -6.05 19.59
CA PHE A 134 4.29 -5.42 20.26
C PHE A 134 3.37 -6.40 20.95
N LEU A 135 3.29 -7.65 20.47
CA LEU A 135 2.27 -8.62 20.87
C LEU A 135 2.22 -8.86 22.39
N PRO A 136 3.32 -9.19 23.08
CA PRO A 136 3.27 -9.45 24.52
C PRO A 136 2.72 -8.28 25.33
N HIS A 137 3.00 -7.06 24.90
CA HIS A 137 2.65 -5.84 25.61
C HIS A 137 1.21 -5.39 25.36
N VAL A 138 0.70 -5.66 24.15
CA VAL A 138 -0.72 -5.48 23.81
C VAL A 138 -1.58 -6.53 24.51
N GLU A 139 -1.14 -7.80 24.54
CA GLU A 139 -1.82 -8.89 25.24
C GLU A 139 -1.90 -8.68 26.75
N ALA A 140 -0.80 -8.24 27.34
CA ALA A 140 -0.73 -7.96 28.77
C ALA A 140 -1.47 -6.66 29.17
N GLY A 141 -1.94 -5.87 28.21
CA GLY A 141 -2.55 -4.57 28.47
C GLY A 141 -1.57 -3.52 29.02
N THR A 142 -0.25 -3.77 28.91
CA THR A 142 0.79 -2.80 29.31
C THR A 142 0.73 -1.53 28.48
N VAL A 143 0.41 -1.69 27.19
CA VAL A 143 0.16 -0.59 26.27
C VAL A 143 -1.12 -0.83 25.47
N THR A 144 -1.86 0.26 25.21
CA THR A 144 -2.93 0.27 24.23
C THR A 144 -2.35 0.77 22.90
N LEU A 145 -2.36 -0.07 21.87
CA LEU A 145 -1.79 0.24 20.56
C LEU A 145 -2.81 0.94 19.68
N ILE A 146 -2.50 2.12 19.19
CA ILE A 146 -3.24 2.76 18.09
C ILE A 146 -2.31 2.88 16.89
N GLY A 147 -2.44 1.96 15.93
CA GLY A 147 -1.71 2.01 14.67
C GLY A 147 -2.44 2.84 13.63
N ALA A 148 -1.72 3.65 12.84
CA ALA A 148 -2.26 4.30 11.65
C ALA A 148 -1.55 3.79 10.41
N THR A 149 -2.30 3.58 9.32
CA THR A 149 -1.75 3.12 8.04
C THR A 149 -2.57 3.63 6.86
N THR A 150 -1.89 3.87 5.75
CA THR A 150 -2.51 4.11 4.44
C THR A 150 -2.59 2.81 3.61
N GLU A 151 -1.84 1.77 4.00
CA GLU A 151 -1.79 0.47 3.33
C GLU A 151 -2.84 -0.48 3.89
N ASN A 152 -3.28 -1.45 3.07
CA ASN A 152 -4.24 -2.44 3.53
C ASN A 152 -3.64 -3.35 4.62
N PRO A 153 -4.17 -3.27 5.86
CA PRO A 153 -3.60 -4.00 6.99
C PRO A 153 -3.59 -5.51 6.81
N SER A 154 -4.48 -6.07 5.99
CA SER A 154 -4.53 -7.51 5.73
C SER A 154 -3.30 -8.04 4.99
N PHE A 155 -2.56 -7.19 4.28
CA PHE A 155 -1.34 -7.56 3.56
C PHE A 155 -0.08 -7.19 4.33
N GLU A 156 -0.13 -6.11 5.11
CA GLU A 156 1.03 -5.50 5.71
C GLU A 156 1.25 -5.88 7.18
N LEU A 157 0.16 -6.20 7.88
CA LEU A 157 0.24 -6.55 9.30
C LEU A 157 0.15 -8.07 9.50
N ILE A 158 0.87 -8.54 10.52
CA ILE A 158 0.85 -9.96 10.87
C ILE A 158 -0.50 -10.38 11.46
N PRO A 159 -1.01 -11.59 11.14
CA PRO A 159 -2.30 -12.05 11.65
C PRO A 159 -2.44 -12.02 13.18
N PRO A 160 -1.41 -12.33 13.99
CA PRO A 160 -1.50 -12.20 15.44
C PRO A 160 -1.79 -10.78 15.94
N LEU A 161 -1.27 -9.74 15.27
CA LEU A 161 -1.54 -8.35 15.63
C LEU A 161 -2.97 -7.96 15.24
N LEU A 162 -3.41 -8.34 14.05
CA LEU A 162 -4.78 -8.09 13.57
C LEU A 162 -5.85 -8.75 14.46
N SER A 163 -5.59 -9.93 15.00
CA SER A 163 -6.54 -10.61 15.89
C SER A 163 -6.71 -9.95 17.26
N ARG A 164 -5.78 -9.06 17.65
CA ARG A 164 -5.76 -8.33 18.94
C ARG A 164 -6.08 -6.86 18.83
N THR A 165 -6.30 -6.39 17.60
CA THR A 165 -6.63 -5.00 17.31
C THR A 165 -7.93 -4.92 16.51
N ARG A 166 -8.69 -3.87 16.69
CA ARG A 166 -9.86 -3.60 15.87
C ARG A 166 -9.45 -2.72 14.69
N VAL A 167 -9.70 -3.18 13.47
CA VAL A 167 -9.44 -2.37 12.26
C VAL A 167 -10.65 -1.48 12.01
N LEU A 168 -10.41 -0.17 11.92
CA LEU A 168 -11.40 0.84 11.61
C LEU A 168 -11.00 1.56 10.31
N VAL A 169 -11.92 1.57 9.35
CA VAL A 169 -11.69 2.14 8.02
C VAL A 169 -12.14 3.60 8.01
N LEU A 170 -11.23 4.51 7.66
CA LEU A 170 -11.55 5.91 7.44
C LEU A 170 -11.73 6.16 5.94
N GLU A 171 -12.79 6.83 5.60
CA GLU A 171 -13.13 7.20 4.22
C GLU A 171 -12.55 8.58 3.85
N PRO A 172 -12.29 8.84 2.56
CA PRO A 172 -12.00 10.20 2.10
C PRO A 172 -13.10 11.16 2.54
N LEU A 173 -12.74 12.40 2.86
CA LEU A 173 -13.74 13.41 3.16
C LEU A 173 -14.53 13.75 1.89
N THR A 174 -15.83 13.99 2.06
CA THR A 174 -16.67 14.50 0.97
C THR A 174 -16.28 15.96 0.65
N GLU A 175 -16.73 16.45 -0.51
CA GLU A 175 -16.48 17.84 -0.91
C GLU A 175 -17.07 18.85 0.11
N ASP A 176 -18.24 18.59 0.64
CA ASP A 176 -18.88 19.41 1.68
C ASP A 176 -18.04 19.41 2.98
N GLU A 177 -17.52 18.25 3.37
CA GLU A 177 -16.70 18.10 4.57
C GLU A 177 -15.34 18.82 4.42
N VAL A 178 -14.68 18.71 3.26
CA VAL A 178 -13.47 19.49 2.95
C VAL A 178 -13.79 20.97 2.95
N GLY A 179 -14.92 21.37 2.35
CA GLY A 179 -15.40 22.75 2.36
C GLY A 179 -15.61 23.30 3.78
N ALA A 180 -16.20 22.50 4.67
CA ALA A 180 -16.38 22.88 6.07
C ALA A 180 -15.04 23.09 6.81
N VAL A 181 -14.03 22.27 6.52
CA VAL A 181 -12.67 22.44 7.07
C VAL A 181 -12.02 23.73 6.57
N VAL A 182 -12.15 24.04 5.27
CA VAL A 182 -11.64 25.26 4.63
C VAL A 182 -12.31 26.50 5.23
N ASP A 183 -13.66 26.51 5.33
CA ASP A 183 -14.44 27.62 5.85
C ASP A 183 -14.08 27.89 7.32
N ARG A 184 -13.94 26.84 8.13
CA ARG A 184 -13.45 26.98 9.52
C ARG A 184 -12.06 27.58 9.58
N ALA A 185 -11.14 27.17 8.72
CA ALA A 185 -9.77 27.69 8.69
C ALA A 185 -9.73 29.18 8.31
N LEU A 186 -10.64 29.65 7.47
CA LEU A 186 -10.79 31.05 7.10
C LEU A 186 -11.43 31.89 8.22
N ALA A 187 -12.32 31.30 9.03
CA ALA A 187 -13.03 31.99 10.08
C ALA A 187 -12.26 32.05 11.41
N ASP A 188 -11.46 31.03 11.72
CA ASP A 188 -10.74 30.93 13.00
C ASP A 188 -9.63 32.00 13.07
N THR A 189 -9.78 32.92 14.01
CA THR A 189 -8.84 34.03 14.22
C THR A 189 -7.62 33.69 15.08
N GLU A 190 -7.70 32.60 15.85
CA GLU A 190 -6.64 32.14 16.75
C GLU A 190 -5.68 31.16 16.03
N ARG A 191 -6.23 30.10 15.41
CA ARG A 191 -5.47 28.99 14.81
C ARG A 191 -5.42 29.10 13.31
N GLY A 192 -6.43 29.73 12.70
CA GLY A 192 -6.64 29.80 11.25
C GLY A 192 -6.08 31.05 10.59
N LEU A 193 -6.81 31.49 9.59
CA LEU A 193 -6.51 32.65 8.76
C LEU A 193 -7.47 33.84 9.01
N GLY A 194 -8.40 33.75 9.96
CA GLY A 194 -9.45 34.73 10.20
C GLY A 194 -8.95 36.12 10.46
N SER A 195 -7.78 36.25 11.12
CA SER A 195 -7.14 37.56 11.36
C SER A 195 -6.72 38.27 10.07
N ALA A 196 -6.47 37.55 8.99
CA ALA A 196 -6.09 38.10 7.68
C ALA A 196 -7.28 38.65 6.88
N ARG A 197 -8.53 38.35 7.29
CA ARG A 197 -9.79 38.78 6.68
C ARG A 197 -9.80 38.51 5.16
N LEU A 198 -9.39 37.28 4.79
CA LEU A 198 -9.36 36.83 3.40
C LEU A 198 -10.77 36.49 2.92
N THR A 199 -11.05 36.77 1.66
CA THR A 199 -12.31 36.42 0.99
C THR A 199 -12.04 35.36 -0.09
N LEU A 200 -12.62 34.20 0.06
CA LEU A 200 -12.49 33.10 -0.91
C LEU A 200 -13.64 33.17 -1.93
N ALA A 201 -13.32 33.32 -3.20
CA ALA A 201 -14.32 33.33 -4.27
C ALA A 201 -15.01 31.95 -4.42
N PRO A 202 -16.30 31.88 -4.78
CA PRO A 202 -17.02 30.59 -4.86
C PRO A 202 -16.35 29.59 -5.83
N GLU A 203 -15.89 30.03 -6.99
CA GLU A 203 -15.17 29.21 -7.96
C GLU A 203 -13.81 28.74 -7.46
N ALA A 204 -13.09 29.57 -6.71
CA ALA A 204 -11.84 29.22 -6.08
C ALA A 204 -12.04 28.19 -4.95
N ARG A 205 -13.15 28.31 -4.20
CA ARG A 205 -13.55 27.32 -3.20
C ARG A 205 -13.87 25.98 -3.82
N ALA A 206 -14.66 25.96 -4.89
CA ALA A 206 -15.01 24.73 -5.61
C ALA A 206 -13.75 24.04 -6.16
N PHE A 207 -12.84 24.79 -6.75
CA PHE A 207 -11.55 24.28 -7.23
C PHE A 207 -10.72 23.69 -6.09
N LEU A 208 -10.56 24.40 -4.96
CA LEU A 208 -9.76 23.93 -3.81
C LEU A 208 -10.30 22.62 -3.24
N VAL A 209 -11.61 22.51 -3.11
CA VAL A 209 -12.30 21.33 -2.59
C VAL A 209 -12.12 20.14 -3.53
N ALA A 210 -12.35 20.33 -4.83
CA ALA A 210 -12.16 19.29 -5.84
C ALA A 210 -10.68 18.85 -5.93
N HIS A 211 -9.74 19.82 -5.89
CA HIS A 211 -8.30 19.55 -5.94
C HIS A 211 -7.82 18.75 -4.71
N ALA A 212 -8.43 18.92 -3.56
CA ALA A 212 -8.07 18.22 -2.34
C ALA A 212 -8.40 16.71 -2.37
N GLN A 213 -9.34 16.28 -3.20
CA GLN A 213 -9.73 14.87 -3.36
C GLN A 213 -9.98 14.15 -2.02
N GLY A 214 -10.64 14.83 -1.08
CA GLY A 214 -10.94 14.28 0.25
C GLY A 214 -9.79 14.34 1.27
N ASP A 215 -8.65 14.95 0.93
CA ASP A 215 -7.52 15.16 1.85
C ASP A 215 -7.55 16.58 2.44
N ALA A 216 -7.98 16.70 3.72
CA ALA A 216 -8.03 17.98 4.43
C ALA A 216 -6.65 18.66 4.55
N ARG A 217 -5.57 17.89 4.62
CA ARG A 217 -4.19 18.43 4.70
C ARG A 217 -3.79 19.08 3.39
N VAL A 218 -4.20 18.51 2.26
CA VAL A 218 -3.99 19.11 0.93
C VAL A 218 -4.73 20.43 0.83
N ALA A 219 -6.02 20.46 1.19
CA ALA A 219 -6.82 21.67 1.17
C ALA A 219 -6.20 22.79 2.02
N LEU A 220 -5.86 22.48 3.26
CA LEU A 220 -5.31 23.48 4.21
C LEU A 220 -3.93 23.98 3.79
N ASN A 221 -3.06 23.13 3.28
CA ASN A 221 -1.73 23.54 2.82
C ASN A 221 -1.80 24.42 1.55
N THR A 222 -2.70 24.08 0.62
CA THR A 222 -2.92 24.89 -0.59
C THR A 222 -3.52 26.25 -0.21
N LEU A 223 -4.50 26.26 0.70
CA LEU A 223 -5.09 27.49 1.24
C LEU A 223 -4.04 28.38 1.92
N GLU A 224 -3.15 27.79 2.73
CA GLU A 224 -2.08 28.54 3.41
C GLU A 224 -1.09 29.15 2.43
N LEU A 225 -0.75 28.45 1.34
CA LEU A 225 0.11 28.97 0.30
C LEU A 225 -0.57 30.10 -0.47
N ALA A 226 -1.85 29.93 -0.84
CA ALA A 226 -2.66 30.99 -1.47
C ALA A 226 -2.73 32.23 -0.58
N ALA A 227 -2.94 32.06 0.73
CA ALA A 227 -2.95 33.19 1.67
C ALA A 227 -1.59 33.93 1.72
N ARG A 228 -0.48 33.21 1.63
CA ARG A 228 0.87 33.82 1.54
C ARG A 228 1.07 34.60 0.24
N LEU A 229 0.64 34.04 -0.90
CA LEU A 229 0.69 34.71 -2.20
C LEU A 229 -0.17 35.98 -2.20
N ALA A 230 -1.41 35.90 -1.68
CA ALA A 230 -2.31 37.06 -1.54
C ALA A 230 -1.67 38.19 -0.72
N ARG A 231 -1.03 37.85 0.40
CA ARG A 231 -0.29 38.83 1.22
C ARG A 231 0.83 39.50 0.42
N GLY A 232 1.61 38.74 -0.35
CA GLY A 232 2.67 39.28 -1.22
C GLY A 232 2.13 40.25 -2.26
N ARG A 233 0.94 39.96 -2.81
CA ARG A 233 0.23 40.81 -3.78
C ARG A 233 -0.59 41.94 -3.15
N ARG A 234 -0.60 42.03 -1.82
CA ARG A 234 -1.40 43.02 -1.05
C ARG A 234 -2.89 42.96 -1.35
N THR A 235 -3.41 41.77 -1.68
CA THR A 235 -4.83 41.49 -1.87
C THR A 235 -5.40 40.68 -0.71
N ARG A 236 -6.72 40.76 -0.52
CA ARG A 236 -7.47 39.89 0.39
C ARG A 236 -8.34 38.88 -0.34
N ALA A 237 -8.45 39.02 -1.67
CA ALA A 237 -9.22 38.10 -2.48
C ALA A 237 -8.36 36.87 -2.82
N LEU A 238 -8.93 35.71 -2.54
CA LEU A 238 -8.44 34.40 -3.00
C LEU A 238 -9.30 33.98 -4.19
N ASP A 239 -8.86 34.36 -5.39
CA ASP A 239 -9.50 34.04 -6.65
C ASP A 239 -8.99 32.72 -7.23
N LEU A 240 -9.65 32.23 -8.30
CA LEU A 240 -9.29 30.97 -8.94
C LEU A 240 -7.84 30.95 -9.46
N PRO A 241 -7.35 31.98 -10.19
CA PRO A 241 -5.95 31.98 -10.67
C PRO A 241 -4.92 31.87 -9.53
N LEU A 242 -5.19 32.48 -8.39
CA LEU A 242 -4.30 32.40 -7.22
C LEU A 242 -4.28 30.98 -6.61
N LEU A 243 -5.43 30.33 -6.54
CA LEU A 243 -5.52 28.95 -6.04
C LEU A 243 -4.87 27.95 -7.02
N GLU A 244 -5.06 28.13 -8.32
CA GLU A 244 -4.40 27.34 -9.35
C GLU A 244 -2.87 27.46 -9.25
N GLU A 245 -2.34 28.66 -9.10
CA GLU A 245 -0.90 28.88 -8.89
C GLU A 245 -0.41 28.21 -7.60
N ALA A 246 -1.16 28.33 -6.52
CA ALA A 246 -0.83 27.66 -5.27
C ALA A 246 -0.86 26.13 -5.37
N ALA A 247 -1.77 25.59 -6.17
CA ALA A 247 -1.89 24.15 -6.42
C ALA A 247 -0.81 23.59 -7.34
N GLN A 248 -0.43 24.32 -8.42
CA GLN A 248 0.59 23.91 -9.41
C GLN A 248 2.00 23.72 -8.81
N GLN A 249 2.33 24.42 -7.74
CA GLN A 249 3.61 24.26 -7.05
C GLN A 249 3.72 22.91 -6.29
N ARG A 250 2.66 22.11 -6.31
CA ARG A 250 2.62 20.80 -5.67
C ARG A 250 2.52 19.73 -6.75
N ALA A 251 3.68 19.16 -7.13
CA ALA A 251 3.70 17.97 -7.97
C ALA A 251 2.72 16.92 -7.39
N LEU A 252 1.95 16.31 -8.28
CA LEU A 252 1.11 15.15 -7.98
C LEU A 252 1.92 14.17 -7.09
N ARG A 253 1.67 14.16 -5.81
CA ARG A 253 2.26 13.18 -4.90
C ARG A 253 1.46 11.89 -5.06
N TYR A 254 1.92 11.09 -5.99
CA TYR A 254 1.53 9.69 -6.06
C TYR A 254 2.15 8.96 -4.88
N ASP A 255 1.31 8.37 -4.04
CA ASP A 255 1.77 7.47 -3.00
C ASP A 255 2.11 6.13 -3.65
N LYS A 256 3.41 5.93 -3.95
CA LYS A 256 3.93 4.75 -4.66
C LYS A 256 3.70 3.42 -3.93
N ALA A 257 3.22 3.46 -2.70
CA ALA A 257 3.02 2.29 -1.85
C ALA A 257 1.61 2.22 -1.25
N GLY A 258 0.70 3.15 -1.58
CA GLY A 258 -0.65 3.21 -1.01
C GLY A 258 -1.68 2.34 -1.73
N GLU A 259 -2.86 2.22 -1.12
CA GLU A 259 -3.99 1.43 -1.64
C GLU A 259 -4.39 1.87 -3.06
N GLU A 260 -4.30 3.16 -3.37
CA GLU A 260 -4.61 3.69 -4.70
C GLU A 260 -3.66 3.13 -5.77
N HIS A 261 -2.38 2.93 -5.44
CA HIS A 261 -1.42 2.27 -6.32
C HIS A 261 -1.89 0.84 -6.68
N TYR A 262 -2.27 0.03 -5.67
CA TYR A 262 -2.78 -1.32 -5.90
C TYR A 262 -4.09 -1.32 -6.68
N ASN A 263 -4.97 -0.36 -6.46
CA ASN A 263 -6.24 -0.25 -7.17
C ASN A 263 -6.02 0.11 -8.64
N VAL A 264 -5.15 1.05 -8.96
CA VAL A 264 -4.87 1.47 -10.33
C VAL A 264 -4.14 0.37 -11.11
N ILE A 265 -3.14 -0.28 -10.52
CA ILE A 265 -2.47 -1.43 -11.17
C ILE A 265 -3.43 -2.61 -11.37
N SER A 266 -4.32 -2.86 -10.42
CA SER A 266 -5.35 -3.89 -10.55
C SER A 266 -6.35 -3.57 -11.67
N ALA A 267 -6.74 -2.30 -11.81
CA ALA A 267 -7.60 -1.84 -12.91
C ALA A 267 -6.90 -2.00 -14.26
N PHE A 268 -5.60 -1.64 -14.35
CA PHE A 268 -4.78 -1.84 -15.53
C PHE A 268 -4.75 -3.31 -15.97
N ILE A 269 -4.39 -4.21 -15.07
CA ILE A 269 -4.31 -5.65 -15.37
C ILE A 269 -5.69 -6.23 -15.72
N LYS A 270 -6.75 -5.81 -15.03
CA LYS A 270 -8.12 -6.25 -15.35
C LYS A 270 -8.59 -5.75 -16.71
N SER A 271 -8.20 -4.55 -17.13
CA SER A 271 -8.49 -4.01 -18.47
C SER A 271 -7.77 -4.83 -19.55
N LEU A 272 -6.48 -5.16 -19.34
CA LEU A 272 -5.74 -6.06 -20.23
C LEU A 272 -6.42 -7.44 -20.33
N ARG A 273 -6.86 -8.00 -19.21
CA ARG A 273 -7.52 -9.30 -19.12
C ARG A 273 -8.91 -9.29 -19.77
N GLY A 274 -9.64 -8.20 -19.59
CA GLY A 274 -10.97 -7.99 -20.18
C GLY A 274 -10.95 -7.67 -21.68
N GLY A 275 -9.76 -7.40 -22.26
CA GLY A 275 -9.64 -7.10 -23.68
C GLY A 275 -10.01 -5.68 -24.07
N ASP A 276 -9.90 -4.72 -23.14
CA ASP A 276 -10.17 -3.29 -23.37
C ASP A 276 -8.85 -2.51 -23.50
N PRO A 277 -8.38 -2.22 -24.73
CA PRO A 277 -7.13 -1.50 -24.96
C PRO A 277 -7.20 -0.04 -24.53
N ASP A 278 -8.35 0.62 -24.64
CA ASP A 278 -8.50 2.02 -24.29
C ASP A 278 -8.41 2.22 -22.77
N ALA A 279 -9.10 1.39 -22.02
CA ALA A 279 -9.01 1.38 -20.56
C ALA A 279 -7.59 1.00 -20.09
N ALA A 280 -6.94 0.04 -20.74
CA ALA A 280 -5.56 -0.34 -20.41
C ALA A 280 -4.60 0.84 -20.59
N VAL A 281 -4.65 1.55 -21.71
CA VAL A 281 -3.81 2.73 -21.97
C VAL A 281 -4.13 3.85 -20.97
N TYR A 282 -5.41 4.08 -20.66
CA TYR A 282 -5.83 5.10 -19.69
C TYR A 282 -5.22 4.84 -18.29
N TRP A 283 -5.37 3.62 -17.76
CA TRP A 283 -4.83 3.29 -16.43
C TRP A 283 -3.31 3.30 -16.41
N MET A 284 -2.65 2.85 -17.47
CA MET A 284 -1.20 2.96 -17.64
C MET A 284 -0.74 4.42 -17.59
N MET A 285 -1.37 5.30 -18.37
CA MET A 285 -1.01 6.73 -18.40
C MET A 285 -1.28 7.39 -17.05
N ARG A 286 -2.39 7.04 -16.37
CA ARG A 286 -2.66 7.53 -15.01
C ARG A 286 -1.54 7.19 -14.02
N MET A 287 -0.97 5.98 -14.10
CA MET A 287 0.20 5.59 -13.30
C MET A 287 1.44 6.43 -13.64
N LEU A 288 1.75 6.57 -14.93
CA LEU A 288 2.95 7.29 -15.38
C LEU A 288 2.89 8.80 -15.08
N GLU A 289 1.72 9.45 -15.27
CA GLU A 289 1.50 10.85 -14.90
C GLU A 289 1.57 11.06 -13.38
N ALA A 290 1.17 10.08 -12.60
CA ALA A 290 1.30 10.09 -11.16
C ALA A 290 2.75 9.82 -10.68
N GLY A 291 3.70 9.58 -11.58
CA GLY A 291 5.13 9.41 -11.29
C GLY A 291 5.53 7.96 -10.97
N GLU A 292 4.72 6.97 -11.39
CA GLU A 292 5.09 5.56 -11.26
C GLU A 292 6.32 5.24 -12.09
N ASP A 293 7.13 4.30 -11.61
CA ASP A 293 8.28 3.79 -12.35
C ASP A 293 7.81 3.08 -13.65
N PRO A 294 8.18 3.56 -14.84
CA PRO A 294 7.80 2.93 -16.09
C PRO A 294 8.28 1.47 -16.19
N LEU A 295 9.38 1.12 -15.54
CA LEU A 295 9.86 -0.27 -15.47
C LEU A 295 8.97 -1.14 -14.57
N PHE A 296 8.32 -0.57 -13.55
CA PHE A 296 7.32 -1.29 -12.78
C PHE A 296 6.11 -1.65 -13.65
N VAL A 297 5.59 -0.69 -14.43
CA VAL A 297 4.49 -0.94 -15.37
C VAL A 297 4.88 -2.01 -16.40
N ALA A 298 6.07 -1.91 -17.00
CA ALA A 298 6.59 -2.90 -17.94
C ALA A 298 6.72 -4.30 -17.30
N ARG A 299 7.17 -4.40 -16.04
CA ARG A 299 7.23 -5.66 -15.28
C ARG A 299 5.87 -6.31 -15.14
N ARG A 300 4.84 -5.52 -14.88
CA ARG A 300 3.46 -6.03 -14.80
C ARG A 300 2.95 -6.55 -16.13
N MET A 301 3.32 -5.91 -17.26
CA MET A 301 3.01 -6.40 -18.60
C MET A 301 3.70 -7.74 -18.93
N VAL A 302 4.97 -7.90 -18.53
CA VAL A 302 5.71 -9.16 -18.72
C VAL A 302 5.04 -10.30 -17.94
N ILE A 303 4.64 -10.05 -16.69
CA ILE A 303 3.91 -11.04 -15.89
C ILE A 303 2.58 -11.38 -16.56
N PHE A 304 1.79 -10.38 -16.97
CA PHE A 304 0.52 -10.58 -17.64
C PHE A 304 0.66 -11.40 -18.94
N ALA A 305 1.68 -11.09 -19.75
CA ALA A 305 1.95 -11.82 -21.00
C ALA A 305 2.22 -13.31 -20.76
N ALA A 306 2.92 -13.66 -19.67
CA ALA A 306 3.20 -15.06 -19.32
C ALA A 306 2.03 -15.77 -18.60
N GLU A 307 1.31 -15.05 -17.73
CA GLU A 307 0.25 -15.58 -16.88
C GLU A 307 -1.10 -15.69 -17.59
N ASP A 308 -1.54 -14.60 -18.25
CA ASP A 308 -2.89 -14.48 -18.81
C ASP A 308 -2.96 -14.76 -20.33
N VAL A 309 -1.91 -14.43 -21.07
CA VAL A 309 -1.82 -14.71 -22.52
C VAL A 309 -1.19 -16.09 -22.78
N GLY A 310 -0.05 -16.35 -22.13
CA GLY A 310 0.64 -17.65 -22.21
C GLY A 310 0.92 -18.08 -23.65
N ASN A 311 0.71 -19.37 -23.91
CA ASN A 311 0.96 -19.94 -25.23
C ASN A 311 -0.16 -19.69 -26.25
N ALA A 312 -1.26 -19.01 -25.88
CA ALA A 312 -2.28 -18.61 -26.84
C ALA A 312 -1.73 -17.60 -27.86
N GLU A 313 -0.77 -16.74 -27.44
CA GLU A 313 -0.01 -15.85 -28.31
C GLU A 313 1.43 -15.71 -27.78
N PRO A 314 2.36 -16.57 -28.25
CA PRO A 314 3.75 -16.57 -27.75
C PRO A 314 4.50 -15.25 -27.95
N GLN A 315 4.12 -14.43 -28.93
CA GLN A 315 4.72 -13.13 -29.17
C GLN A 315 4.44 -12.14 -28.04
N ALA A 316 3.40 -12.37 -27.24
CA ALA A 316 3.02 -11.46 -26.16
C ALA A 316 4.16 -11.22 -25.16
N LEU A 317 4.85 -12.27 -24.77
CA LEU A 317 6.01 -12.18 -23.87
C LEU A 317 7.17 -11.41 -24.53
N GLN A 318 7.42 -11.65 -25.83
CA GLN A 318 8.49 -10.95 -26.58
C GLN A 318 8.19 -9.45 -26.67
N VAL A 319 6.95 -9.08 -27.01
CA VAL A 319 6.52 -7.67 -27.10
C VAL A 319 6.65 -6.97 -25.74
N ALA A 320 6.23 -7.62 -24.66
CA ALA A 320 6.33 -7.05 -23.32
C ALA A 320 7.80 -6.85 -22.89
N VAL A 321 8.69 -7.78 -23.20
CA VAL A 321 10.12 -7.68 -22.93
C VAL A 321 10.77 -6.61 -23.80
N ALA A 322 10.44 -6.55 -25.09
CA ALA A 322 10.93 -5.52 -26.00
C ALA A 322 10.50 -4.10 -25.55
N ALA A 323 9.26 -3.93 -25.09
CA ALA A 323 8.78 -2.66 -24.54
C ALA A 323 9.56 -2.26 -23.28
N LYS A 324 9.84 -3.20 -22.37
CA LYS A 324 10.67 -2.96 -21.18
C LYS A 324 12.08 -2.48 -21.58
N ASP A 325 12.71 -3.13 -22.56
CA ASP A 325 14.06 -2.75 -23.01
C ASP A 325 14.06 -1.39 -23.74
N ALA A 326 13.04 -1.12 -24.57
CA ALA A 326 12.86 0.15 -25.22
C ALA A 326 12.69 1.29 -24.22
N VAL A 327 11.85 1.15 -23.20
CA VAL A 327 11.68 2.14 -22.12
C VAL A 327 12.97 2.40 -21.38
N HIS A 328 13.71 1.34 -21.05
CA HIS A 328 14.99 1.47 -20.36
C HIS A 328 16.04 2.23 -21.20
N PHE A 329 16.05 2.01 -22.51
CA PHE A 329 16.98 2.63 -23.44
C PHE A 329 16.61 4.07 -23.78
N VAL A 330 15.32 4.35 -24.06
CA VAL A 330 14.83 5.64 -24.54
C VAL A 330 14.56 6.62 -23.39
N GLY A 331 14.03 6.11 -22.26
CA GLY A 331 13.59 6.95 -21.14
C GLY A 331 12.25 7.65 -21.37
N LEU A 332 11.85 8.50 -20.41
CA LEU A 332 10.67 9.34 -20.51
C LEU A 332 11.03 10.72 -21.08
N PRO A 333 10.13 11.38 -21.82
CA PRO A 333 8.70 11.02 -22.05
C PRO A 333 8.45 10.01 -23.17
N GLU A 334 9.36 9.77 -24.09
CA GLU A 334 9.16 8.97 -25.31
C GLU A 334 8.96 7.47 -25.00
N GLY A 335 9.49 6.98 -23.90
CA GLY A 335 9.29 5.61 -23.40
C GLY A 335 7.82 5.22 -23.16
N ARG A 336 6.90 6.19 -23.09
CA ARG A 336 5.45 5.97 -23.04
C ARG A 336 4.91 5.31 -24.31
N ILE A 337 5.53 5.58 -25.46
CA ILE A 337 5.07 5.07 -26.76
C ILE A 337 5.18 3.55 -26.86
N PRO A 338 6.36 2.92 -26.61
CA PRO A 338 6.47 1.45 -26.61
C PRO A 338 5.62 0.78 -25.51
N LEU A 339 5.39 1.44 -24.37
CA LEU A 339 4.49 0.91 -23.35
C LEU A 339 3.04 0.91 -23.83
N ALA A 340 2.57 1.99 -24.47
CA ALA A 340 1.21 2.07 -25.01
C ALA A 340 1.00 1.03 -26.12
N GLN A 341 1.97 0.85 -27.03
CA GLN A 341 1.95 -0.19 -28.05
C GLN A 341 1.83 -1.59 -27.44
N ALA A 342 2.63 -1.90 -26.41
CA ALA A 342 2.57 -3.20 -25.74
C ALA A 342 1.23 -3.38 -25.00
N ALA A 343 0.71 -2.35 -24.33
CA ALA A 343 -0.57 -2.43 -23.63
C ALA A 343 -1.73 -2.74 -24.59
N THR A 344 -1.81 -2.03 -25.71
CA THR A 344 -2.86 -2.28 -26.73
C THR A 344 -2.75 -3.68 -27.34
N PHE A 345 -1.54 -4.13 -27.68
CA PHE A 345 -1.31 -5.47 -28.18
C PHE A 345 -1.71 -6.54 -27.17
N LEU A 346 -1.25 -6.43 -25.92
CA LEU A 346 -1.57 -7.38 -24.85
C LEU A 346 -3.07 -7.43 -24.53
N ALA A 347 -3.77 -6.30 -24.59
CA ALA A 347 -5.21 -6.27 -24.37
C ALA A 347 -5.96 -7.07 -25.44
N THR A 348 -5.51 -7.02 -26.71
CA THR A 348 -6.19 -7.63 -27.84
C THR A 348 -5.78 -9.09 -28.13
N CYS A 349 -4.69 -9.58 -27.51
CA CYS A 349 -4.27 -10.98 -27.65
C CYS A 349 -5.32 -12.00 -27.18
N PRO A 350 -5.38 -13.21 -27.78
CA PRO A 350 -6.05 -14.35 -27.15
C PRO A 350 -5.49 -14.61 -25.76
N LYS A 351 -6.30 -15.18 -24.86
CA LYS A 351 -5.91 -15.43 -23.46
C LYS A 351 -5.88 -16.92 -23.16
N SER A 352 -4.82 -17.39 -22.47
CA SER A 352 -4.73 -18.72 -21.89
C SER A 352 -3.83 -18.70 -20.65
N ASN A 353 -4.39 -19.05 -19.52
CA ASN A 353 -3.65 -19.20 -18.26
C ASN A 353 -3.26 -20.67 -17.97
N ALA A 354 -3.31 -21.53 -19.00
CA ALA A 354 -3.07 -22.97 -18.86
C ALA A 354 -1.69 -23.28 -18.28
N SER A 355 -0.64 -22.57 -18.74
CA SER A 355 0.73 -22.76 -18.23
C SER A 355 0.85 -22.33 -16.75
N TYR A 356 0.17 -21.28 -16.35
CA TYR A 356 0.15 -20.83 -14.95
C TYR A 356 -0.52 -21.86 -14.04
N HIS A 357 -1.71 -22.35 -14.41
CA HIS A 357 -2.38 -23.44 -13.66
C HIS A 357 -1.54 -24.71 -13.62
N ALA A 358 -0.83 -25.00 -14.72
CA ALA A 358 0.09 -26.11 -14.76
C ALA A 358 1.19 -26.03 -13.71
N MET A 359 1.82 -24.87 -13.61
CA MET A 359 2.85 -24.60 -12.63
C MET A 359 2.32 -24.72 -11.20
N LEU A 360 1.15 -24.13 -10.90
CA LEU A 360 0.55 -24.20 -9.56
C LEU A 360 0.23 -25.64 -9.14
N ALA A 361 -0.38 -26.42 -10.05
CA ALA A 361 -0.71 -27.82 -9.77
C ALA A 361 0.55 -28.67 -9.55
N ALA A 362 1.58 -28.47 -10.37
CA ALA A 362 2.85 -29.19 -10.20
C ALA A 362 3.54 -28.80 -8.87
N ALA A 363 3.53 -27.53 -8.50
CA ALA A 363 4.09 -27.06 -7.23
C ALA A 363 3.35 -27.67 -6.02
N GLU A 364 2.03 -27.84 -6.10
CA GLU A 364 1.24 -28.47 -5.05
C GLU A 364 1.55 -29.97 -4.93
N ASP A 365 1.60 -30.68 -6.08
CA ASP A 365 1.94 -32.11 -6.10
C ASP A 365 3.34 -32.36 -5.53
N VAL A 366 4.33 -31.51 -5.83
CA VAL A 366 5.69 -31.61 -5.24
C VAL A 366 5.65 -31.41 -3.71
N ARG A 367 4.84 -30.44 -3.22
CA ARG A 367 4.70 -30.23 -1.77
C ARG A 367 4.03 -31.39 -1.06
N GLN A 368 3.00 -31.97 -1.65
CA GLN A 368 2.24 -33.07 -1.05
C GLN A 368 2.96 -34.42 -1.12
N ALA A 369 3.59 -34.71 -2.26
CA ALA A 369 4.25 -35.99 -2.50
C ALA A 369 5.67 -36.07 -1.94
N GLY A 370 6.30 -34.91 -1.66
CA GLY A 370 7.71 -34.84 -1.36
C GLY A 370 8.63 -35.20 -2.53
N PRO A 371 9.93 -35.38 -2.32
CA PRO A 371 10.90 -35.69 -3.35
C PRO A 371 10.75 -37.14 -3.82
N LEU A 372 9.89 -37.38 -4.80
CA LEU A 372 9.73 -38.69 -5.42
C LEU A 372 10.95 -39.05 -6.28
N PRO A 373 11.36 -40.34 -6.32
CA PRO A 373 12.51 -40.75 -7.11
C PRO A 373 12.24 -40.61 -8.61
N VAL A 374 13.26 -40.18 -9.36
CA VAL A 374 13.21 -40.13 -10.83
C VAL A 374 13.13 -41.57 -11.35
N PRO A 375 12.23 -41.90 -12.32
CA PRO A 375 12.17 -43.21 -12.94
C PRO A 375 13.52 -43.65 -13.49
N LEU A 376 13.85 -44.95 -13.35
CA LEU A 376 15.19 -45.47 -13.71
C LEU A 376 15.57 -45.22 -15.16
N HIS A 377 14.62 -45.40 -16.09
CA HIS A 377 14.86 -45.17 -17.53
C HIS A 377 15.18 -43.72 -17.87
N LEU A 378 14.76 -42.73 -17.05
CA LEU A 378 15.06 -41.31 -17.25
C LEU A 378 16.41 -40.88 -16.61
N ARG A 379 17.07 -41.77 -15.86
CA ARG A 379 18.34 -41.47 -15.21
C ARG A 379 19.50 -41.68 -16.15
N ASN A 380 20.46 -40.77 -16.19
CA ASN A 380 21.70 -40.97 -16.93
C ASN A 380 22.57 -42.06 -16.27
N ALA A 381 23.24 -42.88 -17.09
CA ALA A 381 24.11 -43.98 -16.64
C ALA A 381 25.56 -43.80 -17.14
N PRO A 382 26.31 -42.77 -16.68
CA PRO A 382 27.68 -42.50 -17.17
C PRO A 382 28.73 -43.55 -16.72
N THR A 383 28.42 -44.36 -15.71
CA THR A 383 29.35 -45.36 -15.20
C THR A 383 28.84 -46.81 -15.41
N PRO A 384 29.74 -47.83 -15.49
CA PRO A 384 29.33 -49.23 -15.56
C PRO A 384 28.45 -49.64 -14.36
N LEU A 385 28.71 -49.13 -13.16
CA LEU A 385 27.94 -49.41 -11.98
C LEU A 385 26.48 -48.91 -12.16
N MET A 386 26.27 -47.70 -12.65
CA MET A 386 24.94 -47.13 -12.89
C MET A 386 24.17 -47.91 -13.95
N LYS A 387 24.87 -48.37 -15.01
CA LYS A 387 24.28 -49.28 -16.02
C LYS A 387 23.85 -50.61 -15.38
N GLY A 388 24.69 -51.17 -14.50
CA GLY A 388 24.36 -52.40 -13.77
C GLY A 388 23.17 -52.25 -12.80
N LEU A 389 22.89 -51.02 -12.32
CA LEU A 389 21.74 -50.65 -11.50
C LEU A 389 20.47 -50.35 -12.34
N GLY A 390 20.52 -50.52 -13.65
CA GLY A 390 19.37 -50.29 -14.52
C GLY A 390 19.07 -48.83 -14.89
N TYR A 391 20.02 -47.91 -14.65
CA TYR A 391 19.85 -46.51 -15.03
C TYR A 391 19.86 -46.38 -16.56
N GLY A 392 18.90 -45.65 -17.14
CA GLY A 392 18.72 -45.45 -18.56
C GLY A 392 18.17 -46.68 -19.32
N ALA A 393 17.93 -47.80 -18.63
CA ALA A 393 17.43 -48.99 -19.29
C ALA A 393 15.98 -48.77 -19.73
N GLY A 394 15.73 -49.06 -21.04
CA GLY A 394 14.41 -48.91 -21.62
C GLY A 394 13.98 -47.48 -21.98
N TYR A 395 14.89 -46.52 -21.93
CA TYR A 395 14.61 -45.18 -22.44
C TYR A 395 14.46 -45.18 -23.95
N LEU A 396 13.31 -44.70 -24.44
CA LEU A 396 13.04 -44.55 -25.86
C LEU A 396 13.46 -43.14 -26.29
N TYR A 397 14.50 -43.04 -27.13
CA TYR A 397 14.99 -41.75 -27.61
C TYR A 397 14.13 -41.22 -28.76
N PRO A 398 13.43 -40.06 -28.59
CA PRO A 398 12.43 -39.62 -29.59
C PRO A 398 12.99 -39.43 -31.00
N HIS A 399 14.25 -39.03 -31.15
CA HIS A 399 14.87 -38.81 -32.46
C HIS A 399 15.18 -40.08 -33.23
N ASP A 400 15.06 -41.28 -32.61
CA ASP A 400 15.20 -42.56 -33.29
C ASP A 400 13.88 -43.00 -33.98
N TYR A 401 12.79 -42.20 -33.86
CA TYR A 401 11.48 -42.46 -34.37
C TYR A 401 11.02 -41.37 -35.36
N GLU A 402 10.35 -41.75 -36.46
CA GLU A 402 9.96 -40.84 -37.56
C GLU A 402 9.13 -39.64 -37.08
N ASP A 403 8.19 -39.86 -36.17
CA ASP A 403 7.31 -38.78 -35.65
C ASP A 403 7.90 -38.03 -34.45
N THR A 404 9.11 -38.34 -34.00
CA THR A 404 9.72 -37.81 -32.78
C THR A 404 8.83 -37.89 -31.52
N VAL A 405 7.77 -38.72 -31.55
CA VAL A 405 6.84 -38.95 -30.44
C VAL A 405 6.93 -40.40 -30.00
N VAL A 406 7.18 -40.63 -28.73
CA VAL A 406 7.25 -41.96 -28.14
C VAL A 406 6.35 -42.05 -26.91
N GLU A 407 5.62 -43.17 -26.78
CA GLU A 407 4.85 -43.41 -25.55
C GLU A 407 5.76 -43.99 -24.48
N GLN A 408 6.14 -43.14 -23.53
CA GLN A 408 6.83 -43.56 -22.31
C GLN A 408 6.41 -42.65 -21.14
N ASP A 409 6.58 -43.16 -19.93
CA ASP A 409 6.27 -42.43 -18.72
C ASP A 409 7.40 -41.47 -18.32
N TYR A 410 7.12 -40.19 -18.23
CA TYR A 410 8.07 -39.16 -17.79
C TYR A 410 7.87 -38.76 -16.33
N LEU A 411 6.82 -39.22 -15.65
CA LEU A 411 6.53 -38.90 -14.27
C LEU A 411 6.78 -40.11 -13.34
N PRO A 412 7.08 -39.88 -12.07
CA PRO A 412 7.07 -40.94 -11.06
C PRO A 412 5.74 -41.70 -11.07
N GLU A 413 5.80 -43.01 -10.83
CA GLU A 413 4.63 -43.89 -10.89
C GLU A 413 3.43 -43.41 -10.08
N ARG A 414 3.68 -42.84 -8.89
CA ARG A 414 2.66 -42.27 -8.02
C ARG A 414 1.91 -41.08 -8.66
N LEU A 415 2.50 -40.40 -9.63
CA LEU A 415 1.93 -39.27 -10.35
C LEU A 415 1.40 -39.60 -11.74
N ARG A 416 1.40 -40.87 -12.18
CA ARG A 416 0.87 -41.27 -13.51
C ARG A 416 -0.59 -40.85 -13.70
N ALA A 417 -1.42 -40.93 -12.65
CA ALA A 417 -2.81 -40.48 -12.69
C ALA A 417 -2.97 -38.93 -12.67
N TRP A 418 -1.89 -38.18 -12.51
CA TRP A 418 -1.91 -36.72 -12.46
C TRP A 418 -2.34 -36.07 -13.78
N ARG A 419 -1.87 -36.60 -14.91
CA ARG A 419 -2.29 -36.16 -16.25
C ARG A 419 -3.80 -36.30 -16.48
N ALA A 420 -4.42 -37.36 -15.97
CA ALA A 420 -5.83 -37.61 -16.14
C ALA A 420 -6.77 -36.63 -15.41
N ARG A 421 -6.26 -35.94 -14.39
CA ARG A 421 -7.01 -34.96 -13.56
C ARG A 421 -6.88 -33.51 -14.03
N ARG A 422 -6.02 -33.26 -15.02
CA ARG A 422 -5.81 -31.93 -15.60
C ARG A 422 -6.79 -31.67 -16.73
N ALA A 423 -7.42 -30.50 -16.71
CA ALA A 423 -7.95 -29.93 -17.94
C ALA A 423 -6.80 -29.82 -18.96
N PRO A 424 -7.03 -30.16 -20.25
CA PRO A 424 -5.98 -30.05 -21.26
C PRO A 424 -5.39 -28.65 -21.25
N THR A 425 -4.09 -28.58 -21.06
CA THR A 425 -3.35 -27.32 -20.90
C THR A 425 -3.33 -26.47 -22.15
N GLU A 426 -3.64 -27.02 -23.28
CA GLU A 426 -3.89 -26.44 -24.60
C GLU A 426 -4.29 -27.58 -25.52
N LYS A 427 -5.00 -27.31 -26.61
CA LYS A 427 -5.26 -28.33 -27.64
C LYS A 427 -3.90 -28.93 -28.02
N THR A 428 -3.70 -30.19 -27.67
CA THR A 428 -2.63 -30.97 -28.26
C THR A 428 -2.73 -30.77 -29.76
N PRO A 429 -1.66 -30.39 -30.49
CA PRO A 429 -1.73 -30.30 -31.93
C PRO A 429 -2.31 -31.61 -32.44
N PRO A 430 -3.18 -31.60 -33.45
CA PRO A 430 -3.76 -32.85 -34.01
C PRO A 430 -2.62 -33.79 -34.35
N ARG A 431 -2.75 -35.01 -33.88
CA ARG A 431 -1.84 -36.12 -34.24
C ARG A 431 -1.85 -36.35 -35.75
#